data_01b3d8514143af0b6e9104f5fd4e622d
#
_entry.id   01b3d8514143af0b6e9104f5fd4e622d
#
_cell.length_a   1.000
_cell.length_b   1.000
_cell.length_c   1.000
_cell.angle_alpha   90.00
_cell.angle_beta   90.00
_cell.angle_gamma   90.00
#
_symmetry.space_group_name_H-M   'P 1'
#
loop_
_entity.id
_entity.type
_entity.pdbx_description
1 polymer ?
#
loop_
_entity_poly.entity_id
_entity_poly.type
_entity_poly.pdbx_seq_one_letter_code
_entity_poly.pdbx_strand_id
1 'polypeptide(L)'
;MLIKQYLKHLFTFLLLLGSLETYAQNNALALDGIDDAVTVSGGSGLITTGTGITLTTWVYPTNPAPSFPNFDGIAGIRNNTDADFYILHFTPTSVEARFRNSTGVNYDIVAPVITLNTWVHLALTYDGTTLSLYKNGILNASVPASGNISNSLVDFLVGNQIFGITSYWLAGRVDEVSLWNRALQASELACIAADGIDTTNATGLKLYYRCNQGVAAGNNAGITTLLNSSPGGTNGILSGFAMNGTASNFVAGAAATTTVTQFICPDSLLLFNGQFVTAPGTYYDTLSTAAGCDSIIQLNLFALTVNTGVTQNGSSLTANHTGTYYQWVDCNNNFAPISGATAKTFNPTVPGSYAVIVLQGSCYDTSSCYTVSAIGVEELNPALFSVYPTVTTGEVNIRAQGANEPFTLYINDLSGRRVLEQFLDRFDQHTLDISALPQGYYTLELRGRNQGAAYRLLKQ
;
A
#
# COMPACT_ATOMS: atom_id res chain seq x y z
N MET A 1 19.49 -27.21 -9.76
CA MET A 1 20.47 -26.24 -10.28
C MET A 1 20.28 -25.96 -11.77
N LEU A 2 19.98 -26.92 -12.62
CA LEU A 2 19.79 -26.72 -14.06
C LEU A 2 18.53 -25.91 -14.46
N ILE A 3 17.44 -25.95 -13.71
CA ILE A 3 16.21 -25.19 -14.01
C ILE A 3 16.38 -23.70 -13.64
N LYS A 4 17.15 -23.36 -12.59
CA LYS A 4 17.47 -21.95 -12.25
C LYS A 4 18.43 -21.29 -13.27
N GLN A 5 19.24 -22.04 -13.99
CA GLN A 5 20.19 -21.50 -14.96
C GLN A 5 19.56 -21.24 -16.34
N TYR A 6 18.56 -22.01 -16.74
CA TYR A 6 17.87 -21.79 -18.01
C TYR A 6 16.94 -20.57 -18.00
N LEU A 7 16.36 -20.23 -16.85
CA LEU A 7 15.56 -19.00 -16.71
C LEU A 7 16.39 -17.72 -16.63
N LYS A 8 17.67 -17.78 -16.24
CA LYS A 8 18.55 -16.61 -16.19
C LYS A 8 19.04 -16.13 -17.56
N HIS A 9 19.10 -16.96 -18.57
CA HIS A 9 19.62 -16.59 -19.89
C HIS A 9 18.57 -16.17 -20.92
N LEU A 10 17.28 -16.28 -20.61
CA LEU A 10 16.21 -15.79 -21.50
C LEU A 10 15.83 -14.34 -21.22
N PHE A 11 16.37 -13.69 -20.19
CA PHE A 11 15.98 -12.34 -19.73
C PHE A 11 17.04 -11.25 -19.93
N THR A 12 18.12 -11.50 -20.68
CA THR A 12 19.21 -10.51 -20.86
C THR A 12 19.08 -9.68 -22.15
N PHE A 13 17.95 -9.68 -22.85
CA PHE A 13 17.84 -8.96 -24.13
C PHE A 13 16.52 -8.18 -24.28
N LEU A 14 16.13 -7.40 -23.27
CA LEU A 14 15.16 -6.30 -23.51
C LEU A 14 15.31 -5.20 -22.46
N LEU A 15 16.46 -4.55 -22.49
CA LEU A 15 16.69 -3.28 -21.81
C LEU A 15 17.09 -2.29 -22.87
N LEU A 16 16.12 -1.54 -23.41
CA LEU A 16 16.33 -0.18 -23.95
C LEU A 16 14.97 0.44 -24.29
N LEU A 17 14.78 1.65 -23.81
CA LEU A 17 13.66 2.58 -23.98
C LEU A 17 12.56 2.46 -22.90
N GLY A 18 12.95 2.70 -21.67
CA GLY A 18 12.04 3.25 -20.66
C GLY A 18 11.88 4.74 -20.95
N SER A 19 10.78 5.16 -21.57
CA SER A 19 10.25 6.49 -21.32
C SER A 19 10.07 6.61 -19.81
N LEU A 20 10.62 7.64 -19.20
CA LEU A 20 10.25 8.07 -17.85
C LEU A 20 8.76 8.44 -17.92
N GLU A 21 7.89 7.47 -17.65
CA GLU A 21 6.50 7.73 -17.38
C GLU A 21 6.48 8.56 -16.10
N THR A 22 6.23 9.86 -16.27
CA THR A 22 5.93 10.72 -15.14
C THR A 22 4.62 10.20 -14.53
N TYR A 23 4.72 9.60 -13.36
CA TYR A 23 3.57 9.16 -12.58
C TYR A 23 2.57 10.30 -12.50
N ALA A 24 1.31 10.04 -12.87
CA ALA A 24 0.25 11.02 -12.73
C ALA A 24 0.13 11.41 -11.25
N GLN A 25 0.61 12.62 -10.92
CA GLN A 25 0.41 13.18 -9.60
C GLN A 25 -1.06 13.59 -9.51
N ASN A 26 -1.73 13.14 -8.47
CA ASN A 26 -3.07 13.62 -8.15
C ASN A 26 -2.95 14.85 -7.25
N ASN A 27 -2.75 16.00 -7.86
CA ASN A 27 -2.68 17.29 -7.19
C ASN A 27 -3.96 18.09 -7.45
N ALA A 28 -4.29 18.95 -6.52
CA ALA A 28 -5.29 20.00 -6.64
C ALA A 28 -4.63 21.37 -6.47
N LEU A 29 -5.32 22.41 -6.85
CA LEU A 29 -4.91 23.79 -6.60
C LEU A 29 -5.61 24.31 -5.35
N ALA A 30 -4.84 24.66 -4.32
CA ALA A 30 -5.34 25.32 -3.10
C ALA A 30 -5.29 26.84 -3.27
N LEU A 31 -6.35 27.50 -2.86
CA LEU A 31 -6.57 28.95 -2.94
C LEU A 31 -6.84 29.48 -1.52
N ASP A 32 -6.23 30.61 -1.19
CA ASP A 32 -6.23 31.16 0.18
C ASP A 32 -7.42 32.10 0.50
N GLY A 33 -8.23 32.42 -0.50
CA GLY A 33 -9.37 33.30 -0.34
C GLY A 33 -9.02 34.79 -0.33
N ILE A 34 -7.81 35.18 -0.76
CA ILE A 34 -7.31 36.54 -0.69
C ILE A 34 -7.13 37.17 -2.10
N ASP A 35 -6.33 36.51 -2.96
CA ASP A 35 -5.98 37.02 -4.28
C ASP A 35 -5.61 35.95 -5.31
N ASP A 36 -5.78 34.68 -4.98
CA ASP A 36 -5.48 33.56 -5.84
C ASP A 36 -6.51 33.40 -6.96
N ALA A 37 -6.05 33.38 -8.20
CA ALA A 37 -6.91 33.09 -9.36
C ALA A 37 -6.15 32.41 -10.51
N VAL A 38 -6.90 31.62 -11.29
CA VAL A 38 -6.50 31.17 -12.63
C VAL A 38 -7.32 31.96 -13.63
N THR A 39 -6.66 32.62 -14.58
CA THR A 39 -7.30 33.45 -15.61
C THR A 39 -7.07 32.92 -17.01
N VAL A 40 -8.15 32.79 -17.79
CA VAL A 40 -8.11 32.56 -19.25
C VAL A 40 -8.74 33.76 -19.95
N SER A 41 -7.92 34.59 -20.51
CA SER A 41 -8.38 35.83 -21.15
C SER A 41 -9.30 35.54 -22.33
N GLY A 42 -10.44 36.25 -22.37
CA GLY A 42 -11.45 36.08 -23.41
C GLY A 42 -12.12 34.70 -23.43
N GLY A 43 -12.12 33.99 -22.30
CA GLY A 43 -12.61 32.61 -22.17
C GLY A 43 -14.07 32.40 -22.57
N SER A 44 -14.92 33.42 -22.51
CA SER A 44 -16.30 33.36 -23.02
C SER A 44 -16.36 33.03 -24.52
N GLY A 45 -15.36 33.42 -25.30
CA GLY A 45 -15.23 33.07 -26.72
C GLY A 45 -15.18 31.58 -27.02
N LEU A 46 -14.81 30.76 -26.01
CA LEU A 46 -14.72 29.30 -26.14
C LEU A 46 -16.10 28.61 -26.17
N ILE A 47 -17.16 29.27 -25.71
CA ILE A 47 -18.48 28.67 -25.49
C ILE A 47 -19.61 29.33 -26.29
N THR A 48 -19.30 30.28 -27.19
CA THR A 48 -20.29 31.13 -27.87
C THR A 48 -20.96 30.52 -29.11
N THR A 49 -20.57 29.35 -29.55
CA THR A 49 -20.95 28.79 -30.83
C THR A 49 -22.12 27.80 -30.79
N GLY A 50 -22.85 27.72 -29.68
CA GLY A 50 -23.89 26.70 -29.53
C GLY A 50 -24.96 27.07 -28.54
N THR A 51 -25.99 26.21 -28.47
CA THR A 51 -27.06 26.26 -27.48
C THR A 51 -26.74 25.45 -26.23
N GLY A 52 -25.51 24.99 -26.06
CA GLY A 52 -25.14 24.15 -24.93
C GLY A 52 -23.81 24.55 -24.30
N ILE A 53 -23.74 24.53 -22.98
CA ILE A 53 -22.52 24.73 -22.20
C ILE A 53 -22.49 23.73 -21.05
N THR A 54 -21.28 23.33 -20.65
CA THR A 54 -21.07 22.66 -19.36
C THR A 54 -19.81 23.20 -18.70
N LEU A 55 -19.91 23.43 -17.38
CA LEU A 55 -18.80 23.69 -16.47
C LEU A 55 -18.79 22.58 -15.43
N THR A 56 -17.63 21.94 -15.22
CA THR A 56 -17.45 20.96 -14.14
C THR A 56 -16.25 21.28 -13.30
N THR A 57 -16.27 20.94 -12.03
CA THR A 57 -15.12 21.05 -11.12
C THR A 57 -15.32 20.20 -9.89
N TRP A 58 -14.25 19.64 -9.36
CA TRP A 58 -14.17 19.26 -7.96
C TRP A 58 -13.84 20.48 -7.14
N VAL A 59 -14.52 20.68 -6.02
CA VAL A 59 -14.24 21.77 -5.08
C VAL A 59 -14.22 21.26 -3.65
N TYR A 60 -13.29 21.79 -2.85
CA TYR A 60 -13.17 21.55 -1.41
C TYR A 60 -13.25 22.90 -0.70
N PRO A 61 -14.44 23.39 -0.36
CA PRO A 61 -14.63 24.69 0.25
C PRO A 61 -14.24 24.68 1.72
N THR A 62 -13.54 25.72 2.15
CA THR A 62 -13.10 25.89 3.55
C THR A 62 -13.71 27.10 4.26
N ASN A 63 -14.33 28.04 3.51
CA ASN A 63 -14.97 29.20 4.09
C ASN A 63 -16.26 28.81 4.84
N PRO A 64 -16.32 28.98 6.17
CA PRO A 64 -17.49 28.54 6.96
C PRO A 64 -18.67 29.52 6.88
N ALA A 65 -18.47 30.72 6.32
CA ALA A 65 -19.50 31.78 6.32
C ALA A 65 -19.42 32.67 5.08
N PRO A 66 -19.53 32.08 3.85
CA PRO A 66 -19.61 32.94 2.67
C PRO A 66 -20.89 33.78 2.72
N SER A 67 -20.74 35.08 2.52
CA SER A 67 -21.84 36.04 2.53
C SER A 67 -21.40 37.32 1.83
N PHE A 68 -22.34 38.12 1.34
CA PHE A 68 -22.00 39.41 0.76
C PHE A 68 -21.24 40.31 1.77
N PRO A 69 -20.11 40.89 1.41
CA PRO A 69 -19.46 40.90 0.09
C PRO A 69 -18.36 39.83 -0.08
N ASN A 70 -18.30 38.80 0.76
CA ASN A 70 -17.23 37.78 0.81
C ASN A 70 -17.76 36.40 0.37
N PHE A 71 -18.37 36.33 -0.80
CA PHE A 71 -18.67 35.07 -1.45
C PHE A 71 -17.40 34.42 -2.01
N ASP A 72 -17.44 33.10 -2.31
CA ASP A 72 -16.32 32.42 -2.93
C ASP A 72 -16.64 32.08 -4.38
N GLY A 73 -15.93 32.69 -5.33
CA GLY A 73 -16.03 32.37 -6.75
C GLY A 73 -15.33 31.07 -7.09
N ILE A 74 -16.07 30.01 -7.38
CA ILE A 74 -15.48 28.70 -7.66
C ILE A 74 -14.90 28.68 -9.07
N ALA A 75 -15.73 28.80 -10.10
CA ALA A 75 -15.29 28.87 -11.49
C ALA A 75 -16.37 29.45 -12.39
N GLY A 76 -15.97 30.00 -13.53
CA GLY A 76 -16.89 30.45 -14.56
C GLY A 76 -16.55 31.78 -15.21
N ILE A 77 -17.55 32.36 -15.86
CA ILE A 77 -17.51 33.63 -16.59
C ILE A 77 -18.53 34.57 -15.93
N ARG A 78 -18.13 35.81 -15.63
CA ARG A 78 -19.04 36.81 -15.06
C ARG A 78 -18.64 38.21 -15.47
N ASN A 79 -19.55 38.96 -16.07
CA ASN A 79 -19.34 40.37 -16.40
C ASN A 79 -20.46 41.32 -15.94
N ASN A 80 -21.51 40.77 -15.32
CA ASN A 80 -22.68 41.53 -14.81
C ASN A 80 -23.57 42.19 -15.87
N THR A 81 -23.32 41.91 -17.15
CA THR A 81 -24.13 42.49 -18.24
C THR A 81 -24.79 41.44 -19.10
N ASP A 82 -24.03 40.53 -19.73
CA ASP A 82 -24.55 39.70 -20.78
C ASP A 82 -23.86 38.33 -20.93
N ALA A 83 -22.94 37.99 -20.02
CA ALA A 83 -22.10 36.79 -20.16
C ALA A 83 -21.84 36.06 -18.85
N ASP A 84 -22.89 35.85 -18.05
CA ASP A 84 -22.69 35.09 -16.81
C ASP A 84 -22.94 33.61 -17.05
N PHE A 85 -21.95 32.78 -16.71
CA PHE A 85 -22.06 31.31 -16.58
C PHE A 85 -21.06 30.83 -15.53
N TYR A 86 -21.51 30.69 -14.27
CA TYR A 86 -20.63 30.45 -13.15
C TYR A 86 -21.24 29.62 -12.02
N ILE A 87 -20.37 29.12 -11.14
CA ILE A 87 -20.71 28.52 -9.85
C ILE A 87 -20.03 29.35 -8.75
N LEU A 88 -20.78 29.77 -7.74
CA LEU A 88 -20.37 30.56 -6.61
C LEU A 88 -20.77 29.88 -5.29
N HIS A 89 -19.85 29.74 -4.31
CA HIS A 89 -20.21 29.35 -2.95
C HIS A 89 -20.90 30.53 -2.25
N PHE A 90 -22.18 30.35 -2.00
CA PHE A 90 -23.09 31.43 -1.67
C PHE A 90 -23.51 31.50 -0.20
N THR A 91 -23.69 30.32 0.42
CA THR A 91 -23.92 30.16 1.85
C THR A 91 -23.10 28.99 2.37
N PRO A 92 -22.98 28.77 3.68
CA PRO A 92 -22.19 27.65 4.22
C PRO A 92 -22.55 26.27 3.65
N THR A 93 -23.74 26.09 3.11
CA THR A 93 -24.19 24.81 2.55
C THR A 93 -24.61 24.87 1.09
N SER A 94 -24.67 26.08 0.49
CA SER A 94 -25.27 26.25 -0.85
C SER A 94 -24.32 26.92 -1.83
N VAL A 95 -24.53 26.61 -3.10
CA VAL A 95 -23.98 27.38 -4.21
C VAL A 95 -25.07 28.20 -4.90
N GLU A 96 -24.70 29.30 -5.52
CA GLU A 96 -25.42 29.95 -6.59
C GLU A 96 -24.79 29.53 -7.92
N ALA A 97 -25.59 28.99 -8.82
CA ALA A 97 -25.20 28.66 -10.19
C ALA A 97 -26.06 29.49 -11.14
N ARG A 98 -25.39 30.28 -12.00
CA ARG A 98 -26.08 31.28 -12.87
C ARG A 98 -25.75 31.06 -14.34
N PHE A 99 -26.79 31.20 -15.16
CA PHE A 99 -26.69 31.51 -16.58
C PHE A 99 -27.38 32.85 -16.85
N ARG A 100 -26.67 33.78 -17.53
CA ARG A 100 -27.27 34.97 -18.09
C ARG A 100 -27.18 34.91 -19.60
N ASN A 101 -28.33 35.07 -20.25
CA ASN A 101 -28.39 35.05 -21.72
C ASN A 101 -27.95 36.38 -22.34
N SER A 102 -27.77 36.43 -23.66
CA SER A 102 -27.33 37.58 -24.43
C SER A 102 -28.28 38.79 -24.41
N THR A 103 -29.49 38.62 -23.88
CA THR A 103 -30.47 39.69 -23.68
C THR A 103 -30.49 40.18 -22.21
N GLY A 104 -29.62 39.72 -21.37
CA GLY A 104 -29.45 40.14 -19.98
C GLY A 104 -30.39 39.44 -18.99
N VAL A 105 -31.12 38.40 -19.40
CA VAL A 105 -32.02 37.66 -18.48
C VAL A 105 -31.21 36.65 -17.68
N ASN A 106 -31.37 36.66 -16.35
CA ASN A 106 -30.74 35.73 -15.41
C ASN A 106 -31.60 34.48 -15.19
N TYR A 107 -30.95 33.33 -15.11
CA TYR A 107 -31.47 32.08 -14.65
C TYR A 107 -30.58 31.59 -13.53
N ASP A 108 -31.14 31.45 -12.33
CA ASP A 108 -30.38 31.12 -11.12
C ASP A 108 -30.86 29.83 -10.48
N ILE A 109 -29.93 29.04 -10.03
CA ILE A 109 -30.14 27.91 -9.14
C ILE A 109 -29.39 28.18 -7.84
N VAL A 110 -30.12 28.22 -6.71
CA VAL A 110 -29.50 28.20 -5.38
C VAL A 110 -29.81 26.87 -4.74
N ALA A 111 -28.79 26.07 -4.44
CA ALA A 111 -28.98 24.72 -3.97
C ALA A 111 -27.99 24.30 -2.87
N PRO A 112 -28.47 23.51 -1.87
CA PRO A 112 -27.64 23.06 -0.75
C PRO A 112 -26.79 21.82 -1.15
N VAL A 113 -25.69 22.07 -1.83
CA VAL A 113 -24.79 21.03 -2.36
C VAL A 113 -23.44 20.96 -1.64
N ILE A 114 -23.09 21.98 -0.83
CA ILE A 114 -21.82 22.10 -0.15
C ILE A 114 -21.82 21.38 1.19
N THR A 115 -20.72 20.70 1.48
CA THR A 115 -20.31 20.27 2.81
C THR A 115 -18.89 20.78 3.02
N LEU A 116 -18.68 21.60 4.04
CA LEU A 116 -17.36 22.21 4.32
C LEU A 116 -16.30 21.12 4.58
N ASN A 117 -15.08 21.39 4.15
CA ASN A 117 -13.95 20.51 4.30
C ASN A 117 -14.17 19.11 3.70
N THR A 118 -14.95 19.05 2.63
CA THR A 118 -15.24 17.80 1.91
C THR A 118 -15.23 18.09 0.41
N TRP A 119 -14.60 17.21 -0.34
CA TRP A 119 -14.65 17.29 -1.79
C TRP A 119 -16.07 17.02 -2.32
N VAL A 120 -16.50 17.85 -3.23
CA VAL A 120 -17.75 17.69 -3.97
C VAL A 120 -17.52 17.99 -5.44
N HIS A 121 -18.00 17.13 -6.32
CA HIS A 121 -18.02 17.40 -7.76
C HIS A 121 -19.29 18.21 -8.08
N LEU A 122 -19.12 19.35 -8.73
CA LEU A 122 -20.21 20.19 -9.22
C LEU A 122 -20.16 20.28 -10.74
N ALA A 123 -21.32 20.19 -11.36
CA ALA A 123 -21.46 20.48 -12.78
C ALA A 123 -22.67 21.37 -13.04
N LEU A 124 -22.47 22.39 -13.83
CA LEU A 124 -23.52 23.29 -14.33
C LEU A 124 -23.67 23.08 -15.84
N THR A 125 -24.87 22.74 -16.30
CA THR A 125 -25.16 22.56 -17.73
C THR A 125 -26.29 23.48 -18.16
N TYR A 126 -26.18 23.99 -19.41
CA TYR A 126 -27.27 24.64 -20.12
C TYR A 126 -27.40 23.99 -21.49
N ASP A 127 -28.62 23.54 -21.87
CA ASP A 127 -28.90 22.80 -23.11
C ASP A 127 -29.70 23.63 -24.15
N GLY A 128 -29.90 24.91 -23.90
CA GLY A 128 -30.71 25.80 -24.73
C GLY A 128 -32.14 25.96 -24.19
N THR A 129 -32.60 25.13 -23.29
CA THR A 129 -33.95 25.12 -22.71
C THR A 129 -33.96 25.02 -21.20
N THR A 130 -32.91 24.47 -20.59
CA THR A 130 -32.84 24.15 -19.17
C THR A 130 -31.46 24.43 -18.64
N LEU A 131 -31.38 25.12 -17.51
CA LEU A 131 -30.18 25.20 -16.67
C LEU A 131 -30.26 24.13 -15.60
N SER A 132 -29.22 23.32 -15.46
CA SER A 132 -29.20 22.21 -14.52
C SER A 132 -27.92 22.17 -13.72
N LEU A 133 -28.03 21.94 -12.39
CA LEU A 133 -26.93 21.77 -11.46
C LEU A 133 -26.88 20.31 -10.99
N TYR A 134 -25.70 19.71 -11.08
CA TYR A 134 -25.41 18.34 -10.65
C TYR A 134 -24.45 18.35 -9.48
N LYS A 135 -24.67 17.41 -8.55
CA LYS A 135 -23.78 17.10 -7.44
C LYS A 135 -23.29 15.66 -7.56
N ASN A 136 -21.98 15.45 -7.61
CA ASN A 136 -21.36 14.10 -7.74
C ASN A 136 -21.99 13.28 -8.89
N GLY A 137 -22.16 13.93 -10.04
CA GLY A 137 -22.74 13.32 -11.25
C GLY A 137 -24.26 13.13 -11.23
N ILE A 138 -24.97 13.45 -10.14
CA ILE A 138 -26.42 13.28 -9.99
C ILE A 138 -27.11 14.64 -10.09
N LEU A 139 -28.19 14.72 -10.89
CA LEU A 139 -29.01 15.93 -10.98
C LEU A 139 -29.52 16.35 -9.61
N ASN A 140 -29.20 17.57 -9.19
CA ASN A 140 -29.63 18.13 -7.93
C ASN A 140 -30.78 19.13 -8.09
N ALA A 141 -30.67 20.06 -9.04
CA ALA A 141 -31.69 21.07 -9.31
C ALA A 141 -31.68 21.51 -10.78
N SER A 142 -32.79 21.97 -11.29
CA SER A 142 -32.91 22.54 -12.62
C SER A 142 -33.98 23.62 -12.69
N VAL A 143 -33.81 24.55 -13.62
CA VAL A 143 -34.78 25.60 -13.94
C VAL A 143 -34.93 25.75 -15.46
N PRO A 144 -36.12 26.03 -16.01
CA PRO A 144 -36.29 26.41 -17.39
C PRO A 144 -35.46 27.66 -17.69
N ALA A 145 -34.73 27.65 -18.79
CA ALA A 145 -33.89 28.75 -19.23
C ALA A 145 -33.93 28.86 -20.76
N SER A 146 -33.64 30.03 -21.32
CA SER A 146 -33.67 30.25 -22.76
C SER A 146 -32.72 31.35 -23.22
N GLY A 147 -32.47 31.38 -24.50
CA GLY A 147 -31.61 32.37 -25.16
C GLY A 147 -30.17 31.90 -25.35
N ASN A 148 -29.42 32.70 -26.04
CA ASN A 148 -28.03 32.40 -26.40
C ASN A 148 -27.06 32.95 -25.37
N ILE A 149 -25.86 32.37 -25.33
CA ILE A 149 -24.73 32.91 -24.58
C ILE A 149 -24.16 34.08 -25.34
N SER A 150 -23.77 35.12 -24.63
CA SER A 150 -23.16 36.28 -25.23
C SER A 150 -21.67 36.06 -25.55
N ASN A 151 -21.19 36.64 -26.63
CA ASN A 151 -19.77 36.64 -27.01
C ASN A 151 -19.11 37.97 -26.65
N SER A 152 -19.04 38.30 -25.38
CA SER A 152 -18.46 39.53 -24.91
C SER A 152 -16.97 39.46 -24.56
N LEU A 153 -16.29 38.39 -24.87
CA LEU A 153 -14.87 38.17 -24.63
C LEU A 153 -14.46 38.35 -23.14
N VAL A 154 -15.34 37.92 -22.25
CA VAL A 154 -15.07 37.93 -20.79
C VAL A 154 -14.11 36.83 -20.44
N ASP A 155 -13.27 37.08 -19.46
CA ASP A 155 -12.33 36.08 -18.96
C ASP A 155 -13.05 34.93 -18.27
N PHE A 156 -12.53 33.71 -18.47
CA PHE A 156 -12.90 32.55 -17.65
C PHE A 156 -11.98 32.53 -16.42
N LEU A 157 -12.54 32.47 -15.25
CA LEU A 157 -11.83 32.50 -13.96
C LEU A 157 -12.07 31.23 -13.18
N VAL A 158 -11.02 30.76 -12.47
CA VAL A 158 -11.10 29.75 -11.43
C VAL A 158 -10.55 30.33 -10.14
N GLY A 159 -11.27 30.15 -9.03
CA GLY A 159 -10.90 30.69 -7.73
C GLY A 159 -11.31 32.16 -7.51
N ASN A 160 -11.93 32.79 -8.50
CA ASN A 160 -12.46 34.14 -8.36
C ASN A 160 -13.68 34.36 -9.26
N GLN A 161 -14.59 35.24 -8.82
CA GLN A 161 -15.65 35.80 -9.65
C GLN A 161 -15.72 37.32 -9.38
N ILE A 162 -15.86 38.13 -10.42
CA ILE A 162 -15.83 39.57 -10.30
C ILE A 162 -17.26 40.13 -10.39
N PHE A 163 -17.65 40.95 -9.44
CA PHE A 163 -18.90 41.71 -9.44
C PHE A 163 -18.67 43.20 -9.28
N GLY A 164 -18.77 43.92 -10.36
CA GLY A 164 -18.41 45.35 -10.40
C GLY A 164 -16.91 45.50 -10.10
N ILE A 165 -16.62 46.09 -8.94
CA ILE A 165 -15.25 46.27 -8.44
C ILE A 165 -14.87 45.25 -7.35
N THR A 166 -15.80 44.34 -6.99
CA THR A 166 -15.60 43.38 -5.92
C THR A 166 -15.17 42.02 -6.51
N SER A 167 -14.11 41.45 -6.01
CA SER A 167 -13.67 40.10 -6.29
C SER A 167 -14.15 39.16 -5.20
N TYR A 168 -14.61 37.98 -5.60
CA TYR A 168 -15.06 36.91 -4.72
C TYR A 168 -14.03 35.75 -4.78
N TRP A 169 -13.04 35.87 -3.89
CA TRP A 169 -11.92 34.94 -3.83
C TRP A 169 -12.31 33.63 -3.12
N LEU A 170 -12.02 32.51 -3.73
CA LEU A 170 -12.28 31.19 -3.15
C LEU A 170 -11.30 30.88 -2.02
N ALA A 171 -11.82 30.63 -0.82
CA ALA A 171 -11.07 29.93 0.22
C ALA A 171 -11.35 28.43 0.11
N GLY A 172 -10.38 27.65 -0.42
CA GLY A 172 -10.62 26.24 -0.65
C GLY A 172 -9.64 25.60 -1.62
N ARG A 173 -10.09 24.52 -2.27
CA ARG A 173 -9.30 23.83 -3.29
C ARG A 173 -10.18 23.52 -4.49
N VAL A 174 -9.57 23.48 -5.67
CA VAL A 174 -10.22 23.04 -6.91
C VAL A 174 -9.37 21.96 -7.59
N ASP A 175 -10.07 21.11 -8.32
CA ASP A 175 -9.46 20.05 -9.11
C ASP A 175 -10.34 19.73 -10.31
N GLU A 176 -9.77 19.14 -11.37
CA GLU A 176 -10.50 18.64 -12.53
C GLU A 176 -11.49 19.67 -13.13
N VAL A 177 -11.05 20.93 -13.27
CA VAL A 177 -11.91 22.02 -13.80
C VAL A 177 -12.05 21.89 -15.30
N SER A 178 -13.27 21.77 -15.83
CA SER A 178 -13.50 21.66 -17.27
C SER A 178 -14.60 22.58 -17.78
N LEU A 179 -14.44 23.07 -19.02
CA LEU A 179 -15.41 23.89 -19.73
C LEU A 179 -15.68 23.26 -21.11
N TRP A 180 -16.96 23.14 -21.46
CA TRP A 180 -17.44 22.51 -22.69
C TRP A 180 -18.39 23.46 -23.43
N ASN A 181 -18.34 23.43 -24.77
CA ASN A 181 -19.30 24.19 -25.61
C ASN A 181 -20.53 23.36 -26.01
N ARG A 182 -20.91 22.40 -25.18
CA ARG A 182 -22.13 21.60 -25.28
C ARG A 182 -22.67 21.25 -23.89
N ALA A 183 -23.94 20.95 -23.81
CA ALA A 183 -24.49 20.32 -22.63
C ALA A 183 -24.07 18.85 -22.57
N LEU A 184 -23.42 18.42 -21.47
CA LEU A 184 -23.13 17.02 -21.19
C LEU A 184 -24.38 16.31 -20.66
N GLN A 185 -24.52 15.03 -21.02
CA GLN A 185 -25.60 14.19 -20.51
C GLN A 185 -25.32 13.75 -19.06
N ALA A 186 -26.35 13.39 -18.32
CA ALA A 186 -26.19 12.94 -16.94
C ALA A 186 -25.25 11.75 -16.79
N SER A 187 -25.25 10.82 -17.74
CA SER A 187 -24.31 9.68 -17.76
C SER A 187 -22.86 10.12 -17.92
N GLU A 188 -22.57 11.11 -18.79
CA GLU A 188 -21.23 11.66 -18.96
C GLU A 188 -20.76 12.36 -17.68
N LEU A 189 -21.65 13.12 -17.02
CA LEU A 189 -21.33 13.82 -15.77
C LEU A 189 -21.10 12.84 -14.62
N ALA A 190 -21.85 11.74 -14.57
CA ALA A 190 -21.59 10.69 -13.58
C ALA A 190 -20.21 10.05 -13.77
N CYS A 191 -19.81 9.80 -15.03
CA CYS A 191 -18.47 9.34 -15.37
C CYS A 191 -17.39 10.34 -14.95
N ILE A 192 -17.54 11.60 -15.34
CA ILE A 192 -16.56 12.66 -15.02
C ILE A 192 -16.38 12.80 -13.51
N ALA A 193 -17.48 12.69 -12.76
CA ALA A 193 -17.43 12.73 -11.30
C ALA A 193 -16.76 11.52 -10.66
N ALA A 194 -16.82 10.34 -11.33
CA ALA A 194 -16.21 9.12 -10.81
C ALA A 194 -14.75 8.93 -11.25
N ASP A 195 -14.46 9.22 -12.53
CA ASP A 195 -13.28 8.71 -13.21
C ASP A 195 -12.44 9.80 -13.93
N GLY A 196 -12.93 11.06 -13.99
CA GLY A 196 -12.27 12.15 -14.74
C GLY A 196 -12.64 12.19 -16.22
N ILE A 197 -11.81 12.85 -17.05
CA ILE A 197 -12.09 13.12 -18.48
C ILE A 197 -11.05 12.44 -19.37
N ASP A 198 -11.51 11.55 -20.28
CA ASP A 198 -10.71 11.09 -21.40
C ASP A 198 -10.64 12.19 -22.46
N THR A 199 -9.46 12.82 -22.61
CA THR A 199 -9.24 13.91 -23.54
C THR A 199 -9.12 13.47 -24.99
N THR A 200 -8.99 12.17 -25.29
CA THR A 200 -8.79 11.65 -26.65
C THR A 200 -10.07 11.70 -27.48
N ASN A 201 -11.24 11.59 -26.81
CA ASN A 201 -12.56 11.55 -27.43
C ASN A 201 -13.54 12.63 -26.91
N ALA A 202 -13.03 13.65 -26.21
CA ALA A 202 -13.83 14.65 -25.53
C ALA A 202 -14.38 15.73 -26.48
N THR A 203 -15.35 15.36 -27.32
CA THR A 203 -16.00 16.30 -28.25
C THR A 203 -16.63 17.47 -27.50
N GLY A 204 -16.24 18.69 -27.86
CA GLY A 204 -16.76 19.93 -27.26
C GLY A 204 -15.98 20.39 -26.02
N LEU A 205 -14.99 19.66 -25.55
CA LEU A 205 -14.10 20.09 -24.48
C LEU A 205 -13.24 21.29 -24.95
N LYS A 206 -13.25 22.39 -24.18
CA LYS A 206 -12.53 23.62 -24.49
C LYS A 206 -11.42 23.91 -23.51
N LEU A 207 -11.65 23.66 -22.23
CA LEU A 207 -10.65 23.77 -21.18
C LEU A 207 -10.73 22.55 -20.28
N TYR A 208 -9.56 22.07 -19.83
CA TYR A 208 -9.48 21.03 -18.83
C TYR A 208 -8.21 21.19 -18.00
N TYR A 209 -8.36 21.60 -16.76
CA TYR A 209 -7.29 21.77 -15.79
C TYR A 209 -7.34 20.64 -14.78
N ARG A 210 -6.44 19.67 -14.97
CA ARG A 210 -6.28 18.52 -14.05
C ARG A 210 -5.59 18.87 -12.73
N CYS A 211 -5.03 20.07 -12.64
CA CYS A 211 -4.22 20.55 -11.52
C CYS A 211 -3.00 19.66 -11.15
N ASN A 212 -2.71 18.64 -11.93
CA ASN A 212 -1.66 17.64 -11.70
C ASN A 212 -0.26 18.15 -12.07
N GLN A 213 0.12 19.31 -11.50
CA GLN A 213 1.41 19.95 -11.68
C GLN A 213 2.12 20.15 -10.34
N GLY A 214 3.43 20.38 -10.42
CA GLY A 214 4.22 20.73 -9.24
C GLY A 214 4.35 19.58 -8.23
N VAL A 215 4.81 19.93 -7.04
CA VAL A 215 4.95 19.03 -5.90
C VAL A 215 3.93 19.41 -4.84
N ALA A 216 3.09 18.48 -4.41
CA ALA A 216 2.07 18.73 -3.39
C ALA A 216 2.69 19.34 -2.12
N ALA A 217 2.21 20.53 -1.71
CA ALA A 217 2.72 21.31 -0.59
C ALA A 217 4.22 21.67 -0.65
N GLY A 218 4.84 21.49 -1.82
CA GLY A 218 6.26 21.77 -2.05
C GLY A 218 6.54 23.20 -2.49
N ASN A 219 7.78 23.46 -2.93
CA ASN A 219 8.16 24.73 -3.54
C ASN A 219 7.90 24.66 -5.05
N ASN A 220 6.91 25.41 -5.53
CA ASN A 220 6.45 25.49 -6.91
C ASN A 220 6.61 26.90 -7.51
N ALA A 221 7.46 27.76 -6.92
CA ALA A 221 7.61 29.18 -7.27
C ALA A 221 7.91 29.46 -8.77
N GLY A 222 8.38 28.47 -9.53
CA GLY A 222 8.60 28.60 -10.98
C GLY A 222 7.38 28.33 -11.85
N ILE A 223 6.25 27.89 -11.28
CA ILE A 223 5.04 27.57 -12.02
C ILE A 223 4.14 28.79 -12.06
N THR A 224 4.00 29.40 -13.24
CA THR A 224 3.19 30.62 -13.45
C THR A 224 1.94 30.36 -14.27
N THR A 225 1.78 29.15 -14.79
CA THR A 225 0.63 28.77 -15.62
C THR A 225 0.09 27.41 -15.20
N LEU A 226 -1.23 27.26 -15.22
CA LEU A 226 -1.92 25.98 -15.08
C LEU A 226 -2.09 25.36 -16.48
N LEU A 227 -1.53 24.17 -16.66
CA LEU A 227 -1.53 23.48 -17.95
C LEU A 227 -2.93 23.00 -18.30
N ASN A 228 -3.33 23.30 -19.53
CA ASN A 228 -4.57 22.80 -20.09
C ASN A 228 -4.34 21.42 -20.76
N SER A 229 -5.17 20.46 -20.40
CA SER A 229 -5.13 19.09 -20.94
C SER A 229 -6.12 18.88 -22.11
N SER A 230 -6.96 19.86 -22.46
CA SER A 230 -7.84 19.74 -23.61
C SER A 230 -7.09 19.95 -24.94
N PRO A 231 -7.45 19.26 -26.04
CA PRO A 231 -6.80 19.45 -27.33
C PRO A 231 -6.93 20.89 -27.82
N GLY A 232 -5.80 21.57 -28.03
CA GLY A 232 -5.74 22.95 -28.50
C GLY A 232 -6.23 24.03 -27.53
N GLY A 233 -6.41 23.67 -26.27
CA GLY A 233 -6.87 24.60 -25.24
C GLY A 233 -5.75 25.52 -24.71
N THR A 234 -6.16 26.62 -24.09
CA THR A 234 -5.26 27.67 -23.55
C THR A 234 -4.90 27.36 -22.10
N ASN A 235 -3.62 27.50 -21.76
CA ASN A 235 -3.18 27.45 -20.36
C ASN A 235 -3.75 28.60 -19.56
N GLY A 236 -4.10 28.34 -18.30
CA GLY A 236 -4.54 29.37 -17.35
C GLY A 236 -3.34 30.12 -16.76
N ILE A 237 -3.44 31.43 -16.59
CA ILE A 237 -2.45 32.23 -15.91
C ILE A 237 -2.72 32.17 -14.41
N LEU A 238 -1.73 31.77 -13.62
CA LEU A 238 -1.79 31.76 -12.17
C LEU A 238 -1.40 33.13 -11.63
N SER A 239 -2.25 33.72 -10.79
CA SER A 239 -2.01 35.02 -10.15
C SER A 239 -2.34 34.96 -8.66
N GLY A 240 -1.60 35.69 -7.82
CA GLY A 240 -1.77 35.72 -6.37
C GLY A 240 -1.04 34.58 -5.62
N PHE A 241 -0.81 33.47 -6.27
CA PHE A 241 -0.30 32.24 -5.62
C PHE A 241 1.09 32.39 -5.00
N ALA A 242 1.20 32.01 -3.72
CA ALA A 242 2.47 31.94 -3.00
C ALA A 242 3.38 30.79 -3.49
N MET A 243 2.80 29.74 -4.07
CA MET A 243 3.47 28.57 -4.63
C MET A 243 4.41 27.85 -3.64
N ASN A 244 4.08 27.89 -2.36
CA ASN A 244 4.81 27.21 -1.30
C ASN A 244 3.87 26.82 -0.14
N GLY A 245 4.05 25.65 0.46
CA GLY A 245 3.23 25.16 1.56
C GLY A 245 1.85 24.64 1.14
N THR A 246 0.89 24.62 2.06
CA THR A 246 -0.41 23.93 1.93
C THR A 246 -1.58 24.82 1.55
N ALA A 247 -1.36 26.14 1.47
CA ALA A 247 -2.32 27.12 1.00
C ALA A 247 -1.72 27.88 -0.18
N SER A 248 -2.54 28.37 -1.11
CA SER A 248 -2.06 29.16 -2.25
C SER A 248 -0.98 28.40 -3.08
N ASN A 249 -1.21 27.11 -3.34
CA ASN A 249 -0.23 26.20 -3.94
C ASN A 249 -0.90 24.90 -4.45
N PHE A 250 -0.12 24.06 -5.13
CA PHE A 250 -0.52 22.69 -5.41
C PHE A 250 -0.50 21.83 -4.14
N VAL A 251 -1.54 21.07 -3.91
CA VAL A 251 -1.75 20.17 -2.76
C VAL A 251 -2.31 18.83 -3.24
N ALA A 252 -2.45 17.86 -2.34
CA ALA A 252 -3.10 16.59 -2.70
C ALA A 252 -4.56 16.82 -3.15
N GLY A 253 -4.93 16.23 -4.27
CA GLY A 253 -6.18 16.42 -4.99
C GLY A 253 -7.36 15.56 -4.58
N ALA A 254 -8.43 15.64 -5.37
CA ALA A 254 -9.74 15.02 -5.12
C ALA A 254 -9.89 13.58 -5.61
N ALA A 255 -8.97 13.04 -6.36
CA ALA A 255 -9.21 11.88 -7.21
C ALA A 255 -9.93 10.72 -6.53
N ALA A 256 -10.93 10.22 -7.20
CA ALA A 256 -11.45 8.89 -7.01
C ALA A 256 -10.44 7.85 -7.56
N THR A 257 -9.42 7.52 -6.78
CA THR A 257 -8.51 6.42 -7.10
C THR A 257 -8.99 5.17 -6.39
N THR A 258 -9.31 4.13 -7.16
CA THR A 258 -9.46 2.80 -6.58
C THR A 258 -8.08 2.30 -6.16
N THR A 259 -7.82 2.26 -4.86
CA THR A 259 -6.55 1.76 -4.33
C THR A 259 -6.61 0.26 -4.14
N VAL A 260 -5.75 -0.47 -4.83
CA VAL A 260 -5.55 -1.91 -4.68
C VAL A 260 -4.20 -2.14 -3.99
N THR A 261 -4.20 -2.90 -2.92
CA THR A 261 -2.95 -3.30 -2.24
C THR A 261 -2.67 -4.77 -2.56
N GLN A 262 -1.48 -5.05 -3.08
CA GLN A 262 -1.04 -6.43 -3.37
C GLN A 262 0.36 -6.68 -2.82
N PHE A 263 0.63 -7.95 -2.54
CA PHE A 263 1.94 -8.44 -2.12
C PHE A 263 2.47 -9.39 -3.18
N ILE A 264 3.75 -9.24 -3.55
CA ILE A 264 4.44 -10.14 -4.46
C ILE A 264 5.61 -10.83 -3.76
N CYS A 265 5.89 -12.05 -4.21
CA CYS A 265 7.08 -12.78 -3.80
C CYS A 265 8.33 -12.20 -4.49
N PRO A 266 9.51 -12.31 -3.89
CA PRO A 266 10.75 -12.02 -4.59
C PRO A 266 10.82 -12.77 -5.92
N ASP A 267 11.31 -12.09 -6.96
CA ASP A 267 11.42 -12.62 -8.33
C ASP A 267 10.09 -13.00 -9.01
N SER A 268 8.94 -12.62 -8.44
CA SER A 268 7.64 -12.79 -9.09
C SER A 268 7.31 -11.65 -10.03
N LEU A 269 6.44 -11.93 -11.00
CA LEU A 269 5.92 -10.99 -11.97
C LEU A 269 4.43 -10.76 -11.69
N LEU A 270 4.00 -9.51 -11.59
CA LEU A 270 2.61 -9.13 -11.57
C LEU A 270 2.27 -8.42 -12.88
N LEU A 271 1.24 -8.87 -13.59
CA LEU A 271 0.73 -8.15 -14.75
C LEU A 271 -0.21 -7.03 -14.28
N PHE A 272 0.15 -5.79 -14.55
CA PHE A 272 -0.65 -4.60 -14.24
C PHE A 272 -0.58 -3.64 -15.42
N ASN A 273 -1.71 -3.18 -15.90
CA ASN A 273 -1.82 -2.34 -17.11
C ASN A 273 -1.06 -2.90 -18.34
N GLY A 274 -1.18 -4.21 -18.57
CA GLY A 274 -0.47 -4.85 -19.68
C GLY A 274 1.05 -4.91 -19.54
N GLN A 275 1.61 -4.41 -18.43
CA GLN A 275 3.05 -4.41 -18.12
C GLN A 275 3.35 -5.35 -16.95
N PHE A 276 4.51 -5.99 -17.00
CA PHE A 276 4.99 -6.78 -15.86
C PHE A 276 5.71 -5.87 -14.87
N VAL A 277 5.19 -5.82 -13.63
CA VAL A 277 5.82 -5.12 -12.51
C VAL A 277 6.48 -6.11 -11.58
N THR A 278 7.72 -5.83 -11.19
CA THR A 278 8.58 -6.74 -10.42
C THR A 278 9.10 -6.12 -9.13
N ALA A 279 9.02 -4.79 -9.02
CA ALA A 279 9.53 -4.06 -7.86
C ALA A 279 8.39 -3.56 -6.97
N PRO A 280 8.58 -3.48 -5.64
CA PRO A 280 7.68 -2.75 -4.77
C PRO A 280 7.56 -1.30 -5.20
N GLY A 281 6.35 -0.75 -5.12
CA GLY A 281 6.09 0.62 -5.53
C GLY A 281 4.61 0.92 -5.67
N THR A 282 4.31 2.14 -6.06
CA THR A 282 2.96 2.55 -6.43
C THR A 282 2.88 2.68 -7.94
N TYR A 283 1.91 2.00 -8.53
CA TYR A 283 1.66 1.97 -9.97
C TYR A 283 0.25 2.48 -10.25
N TYR A 284 0.05 3.05 -11.42
CA TYR A 284 -1.24 3.58 -11.84
C TYR A 284 -1.66 2.94 -13.16
N ASP A 285 -2.93 2.60 -13.25
CA ASP A 285 -3.58 2.15 -14.47
C ASP A 285 -4.78 3.05 -14.75
N THR A 286 -4.98 3.38 -16.02
CA THR A 286 -6.12 4.16 -16.47
C THR A 286 -6.98 3.26 -17.36
N LEU A 287 -8.12 2.84 -16.82
CA LEU A 287 -9.08 2.01 -17.54
C LEU A 287 -10.06 2.90 -18.29
N SER A 288 -9.96 2.93 -19.63
CA SER A 288 -10.96 3.61 -20.47
C SER A 288 -12.23 2.76 -20.56
N THR A 289 -13.35 3.33 -20.13
CA THR A 289 -14.66 2.68 -20.30
C THR A 289 -15.25 3.00 -21.67
N ALA A 290 -16.19 2.18 -22.15
CA ALA A 290 -16.90 2.41 -23.42
C ALA A 290 -17.68 3.75 -23.46
N ALA A 291 -17.88 4.40 -22.32
CA ALA A 291 -18.50 5.72 -22.18
C ALA A 291 -17.47 6.87 -22.20
N GLY A 292 -16.17 6.58 -22.38
CA GLY A 292 -15.11 7.58 -22.39
C GLY A 292 -14.70 8.08 -21.00
N CYS A 293 -14.96 7.29 -19.96
CA CYS A 293 -14.55 7.57 -18.61
C CYS A 293 -13.25 6.83 -18.29
N ASP A 294 -12.27 7.54 -17.74
CA ASP A 294 -10.99 6.95 -17.30
C ASP A 294 -11.04 6.68 -15.80
N SER A 295 -11.03 5.41 -15.42
CA SER A 295 -10.91 5.00 -14.03
C SER A 295 -9.43 4.85 -13.67
N ILE A 296 -8.95 5.55 -12.66
CA ILE A 296 -7.57 5.42 -12.20
C ILE A 296 -7.53 4.35 -11.11
N ILE A 297 -6.81 3.27 -11.38
CA ILE A 297 -6.48 2.26 -10.38
C ILE A 297 -5.07 2.53 -9.88
N GLN A 298 -4.94 2.79 -8.59
CA GLN A 298 -3.65 2.85 -7.91
C GLN A 298 -3.33 1.47 -7.32
N LEU A 299 -2.27 0.85 -7.79
CA LEU A 299 -1.73 -0.37 -7.19
C LEU A 299 -0.58 -0.01 -6.24
N ASN A 300 -0.75 -0.29 -4.96
CA ASN A 300 0.34 -0.29 -3.99
C ASN A 300 0.89 -1.71 -3.89
N LEU A 301 2.09 -1.93 -4.44
CA LEU A 301 2.74 -3.22 -4.52
C LEU A 301 3.82 -3.32 -3.44
N PHE A 302 3.74 -4.34 -2.58
CA PHE A 302 4.71 -4.61 -1.54
C PHE A 302 5.43 -5.94 -1.79
N ALA A 303 6.74 -5.98 -1.52
CA ALA A 303 7.46 -7.26 -1.50
C ALA A 303 7.17 -7.99 -0.18
N LEU A 304 6.79 -9.25 -0.27
CA LEU A 304 6.66 -10.13 0.87
C LEU A 304 7.95 -10.93 1.04
N THR A 305 8.80 -10.55 2.00
CA THR A 305 10.01 -11.30 2.33
C THR A 305 9.67 -12.41 3.33
N VAL A 306 9.98 -13.66 2.95
CA VAL A 306 9.82 -14.82 3.83
C VAL A 306 11.02 -14.91 4.77
N ASN A 307 10.77 -14.94 6.07
CA ASN A 307 11.85 -15.16 7.05
C ASN A 307 12.19 -16.66 7.12
N THR A 308 13.32 -17.05 6.58
CA THR A 308 13.81 -18.43 6.55
C THR A 308 14.84 -18.73 7.64
N GLY A 309 15.02 -17.86 8.63
CA GLY A 309 15.94 -18.08 9.74
C GLY A 309 15.61 -19.35 10.51
N VAL A 310 16.65 -20.10 10.91
CA VAL A 310 16.54 -21.31 11.74
C VAL A 310 17.45 -21.17 12.95
N THR A 311 16.94 -21.55 14.11
CA THR A 311 17.71 -21.72 15.34
C THR A 311 18.05 -23.18 15.52
N GLN A 312 19.34 -23.50 15.67
CA GLN A 312 19.83 -24.83 15.98
C GLN A 312 20.16 -24.94 17.47
N ASN A 313 19.60 -25.96 18.14
CA ASN A 313 19.91 -26.31 19.52
C ASN A 313 20.25 -27.82 19.58
N GLY A 314 21.53 -28.12 19.64
CA GLY A 314 22.03 -29.49 19.49
C GLY A 314 21.64 -30.06 18.12
N SER A 315 20.91 -31.18 18.12
CA SER A 315 20.38 -31.79 16.90
C SER A 315 19.01 -31.24 16.47
N SER A 316 18.36 -30.42 17.26
CA SER A 316 17.05 -29.84 16.97
C SER A 316 17.17 -28.57 16.15
N LEU A 317 16.40 -28.46 15.07
CA LEU A 317 16.30 -27.31 14.19
C LEU A 317 14.90 -26.69 14.30
N THR A 318 14.81 -25.41 14.59
CA THR A 318 13.53 -24.70 14.71
C THR A 318 13.49 -23.49 13.79
N ALA A 319 12.51 -23.43 12.92
CA ALA A 319 12.26 -22.25 12.08
C ALA A 319 11.87 -21.05 12.96
N ASN A 320 12.50 -19.88 12.74
CA ASN A 320 12.27 -18.72 13.60
C ASN A 320 10.92 -18.04 13.29
N HIS A 321 10.47 -18.13 12.04
CA HIS A 321 9.22 -17.52 11.63
C HIS A 321 7.99 -18.37 12.00
N THR A 322 6.88 -17.71 12.30
CA THR A 322 5.56 -18.33 12.42
C THR A 322 4.88 -18.35 11.05
N GLY A 323 5.32 -19.27 10.18
CA GLY A 323 4.71 -19.48 8.87
C GLY A 323 3.41 -20.27 8.96
N THR A 324 2.68 -20.32 7.85
CA THR A 324 1.47 -21.15 7.72
C THR A 324 1.79 -22.60 7.35
N TYR A 325 2.97 -22.84 6.81
CA TYR A 325 3.43 -24.17 6.40
C TYR A 325 4.95 -24.27 6.44
N TYR A 326 5.45 -25.45 6.80
CA TYR A 326 6.87 -25.81 6.80
C TYR A 326 7.07 -27.13 6.09
N GLN A 327 8.19 -27.29 5.39
CA GLN A 327 8.67 -28.55 4.86
C GLN A 327 10.20 -28.62 5.02
N TRP A 328 10.69 -29.53 5.83
CA TRP A 328 12.12 -29.78 5.96
C TRP A 328 12.61 -30.61 4.80
N VAL A 329 13.80 -30.30 4.33
CA VAL A 329 14.43 -30.90 3.14
C VAL A 329 15.86 -31.30 3.42
N ASP A 330 16.35 -32.33 2.72
CA ASP A 330 17.72 -32.79 2.82
C ASP A 330 18.60 -32.10 1.78
N CYS A 331 19.54 -31.27 2.26
CA CYS A 331 20.47 -30.53 1.41
C CYS A 331 21.46 -31.46 0.67
N ASN A 332 21.80 -32.62 1.25
CA ASN A 332 22.72 -33.57 0.64
C ASN A 332 22.04 -34.38 -0.47
N ASN A 333 20.70 -34.39 -0.48
CA ASN A 333 19.89 -35.11 -1.47
C ASN A 333 19.10 -34.12 -2.34
N ASN A 334 19.77 -33.11 -2.90
CA ASN A 334 19.20 -32.10 -3.82
C ASN A 334 17.90 -31.47 -3.29
N PHE A 335 17.85 -31.12 -2.01
CA PHE A 335 16.71 -30.54 -1.32
C PHE A 335 15.43 -31.42 -1.38
N ALA A 336 15.60 -32.74 -1.39
CA ALA A 336 14.47 -33.67 -1.37
C ALA A 336 13.64 -33.49 -0.10
N PRO A 337 12.30 -33.40 -0.20
CA PRO A 337 11.43 -33.28 0.97
C PRO A 337 11.55 -34.50 1.89
N ILE A 338 11.68 -34.22 3.19
CA ILE A 338 11.68 -35.27 4.20
C ILE A 338 10.22 -35.61 4.56
N SER A 339 9.82 -36.82 4.32
CA SER A 339 8.43 -37.27 4.51
C SER A 339 7.96 -37.01 5.95
N GLY A 340 6.83 -36.31 6.12
CA GLY A 340 6.23 -35.99 7.41
C GLY A 340 6.92 -34.90 8.20
N ALA A 341 8.02 -34.33 7.74
CA ALA A 341 8.75 -33.25 8.42
C ALA A 341 8.16 -31.87 8.08
N THR A 342 6.94 -31.62 8.57
CA THR A 342 6.16 -30.39 8.29
C THR A 342 5.91 -29.54 9.54
N ALA A 343 6.51 -29.89 10.66
CA ALA A 343 6.41 -29.09 11.88
C ALA A 343 7.42 -27.94 11.88
N LYS A 344 7.15 -26.89 12.66
CA LYS A 344 8.06 -25.75 12.88
C LYS A 344 9.43 -26.19 13.39
N THR A 345 9.47 -27.23 14.23
CA THR A 345 10.69 -27.83 14.76
C THR A 345 10.91 -29.20 14.13
N PHE A 346 12.11 -29.46 13.69
CA PHE A 346 12.57 -30.71 13.11
C PHE A 346 13.69 -31.31 13.94
N ASN A 347 13.54 -32.60 14.28
CA ASN A 347 14.55 -33.39 14.98
C ASN A 347 15.01 -34.49 14.02
N PRO A 348 16.09 -34.31 13.28
CA PRO A 348 16.60 -35.33 12.38
C PRO A 348 17.03 -36.56 13.15
N THR A 349 16.83 -37.73 12.54
CA THR A 349 17.24 -39.03 13.09
C THR A 349 18.53 -39.57 12.48
N VAL A 350 19.09 -38.89 11.50
CA VAL A 350 20.35 -39.20 10.81
C VAL A 350 21.22 -37.93 10.73
N PRO A 351 22.54 -38.04 10.94
CA PRO A 351 23.44 -36.92 10.69
C PRO A 351 23.33 -36.44 9.23
N GLY A 352 23.32 -35.12 9.00
CA GLY A 352 23.10 -34.61 7.66
C GLY A 352 23.05 -33.10 7.64
N SER A 353 22.74 -32.55 6.47
CA SER A 353 22.55 -31.12 6.27
C SER A 353 21.12 -30.85 5.82
N TYR A 354 20.43 -29.99 6.55
CA TYR A 354 18.99 -29.79 6.43
C TYR A 354 18.64 -28.34 6.25
N ALA A 355 17.59 -28.07 5.47
CA ALA A 355 17.00 -26.75 5.32
C ALA A 355 15.48 -26.82 5.50
N VAL A 356 14.84 -25.70 5.71
CA VAL A 356 13.38 -25.60 5.77
C VAL A 356 12.85 -24.71 4.67
N ILE A 357 11.82 -25.17 3.98
CA ILE A 357 10.96 -24.36 3.12
C ILE A 357 9.87 -23.79 4.01
N VAL A 358 9.73 -22.47 4.03
CA VAL A 358 8.71 -21.74 4.81
C VAL A 358 7.74 -21.08 3.84
N LEU A 359 6.44 -21.28 4.03
CA LEU A 359 5.38 -20.59 3.30
C LEU A 359 4.80 -19.47 4.17
N GLN A 360 4.77 -18.26 3.63
CA GLN A 360 4.14 -17.10 4.23
C GLN A 360 3.22 -16.43 3.21
N GLY A 361 1.92 -16.41 3.46
CA GLY A 361 0.94 -15.99 2.46
C GLY A 361 1.01 -16.87 1.22
N SER A 362 1.26 -16.28 0.06
CA SER A 362 1.48 -16.97 -1.21
C SER A 362 2.97 -17.22 -1.54
N CYS A 363 3.88 -16.72 -0.71
CA CYS A 363 5.33 -16.77 -0.95
C CYS A 363 5.99 -17.89 -0.16
N TYR A 364 6.90 -18.59 -0.79
CA TYR A 364 7.76 -19.55 -0.11
C TYR A 364 9.23 -19.26 -0.39
N ASP A 365 10.07 -19.58 0.57
CA ASP A 365 11.51 -19.50 0.41
C ASP A 365 12.18 -20.60 1.25
N THR A 366 13.45 -20.87 0.94
CA THR A 366 14.22 -21.95 1.55
C THR A 366 15.36 -21.38 2.37
N SER A 367 15.54 -21.86 3.60
CA SER A 367 16.65 -21.48 4.46
C SER A 367 18.01 -21.90 3.88
N SER A 368 19.08 -21.34 4.43
CA SER A 368 20.39 -21.96 4.32
C SER A 368 20.40 -23.36 4.94
N CYS A 369 21.37 -24.18 4.53
CA CYS A 369 21.54 -25.53 5.08
C CYS A 369 22.22 -25.48 6.45
N TYR A 370 21.66 -26.22 7.40
CA TYR A 370 22.15 -26.41 8.76
C TYR A 370 22.67 -27.82 8.94
N THR A 371 23.94 -27.95 9.35
CA THR A 371 24.57 -29.26 9.52
C THR A 371 24.33 -29.79 10.92
N VAL A 372 23.78 -30.98 11.01
CA VAL A 372 23.64 -31.78 12.24
C VAL A 372 24.63 -32.93 12.17
N SER A 373 25.74 -32.80 12.89
CA SER A 373 26.88 -33.75 12.82
C SER A 373 26.77 -34.90 13.83
N ALA A 374 25.99 -34.72 14.90
CA ALA A 374 25.78 -35.76 15.91
C ALA A 374 24.29 -35.93 16.18
N ILE A 375 23.75 -37.10 15.91
CA ILE A 375 22.39 -37.50 16.32
C ILE A 375 22.56 -38.70 17.21
N GLY A 376 22.35 -38.52 18.44
CA GLY A 376 22.30 -39.60 19.36
C GLY A 376 23.39 -39.58 20.39
N VAL A 377 22.97 -40.16 21.48
CA VAL A 377 23.70 -40.56 22.67
C VAL A 377 25.01 -39.75 22.84
N GLU A 378 24.97 -38.80 23.74
CA GLU A 378 26.17 -38.23 24.35
C GLU A 378 27.22 -39.36 24.39
N GLU A 379 28.36 -39.15 23.76
CA GLU A 379 29.45 -40.09 23.81
C GLU A 379 29.83 -40.19 25.28
N LEU A 380 29.43 -41.27 25.93
CA LEU A 380 29.72 -41.53 27.33
C LEU A 380 31.24 -41.58 27.45
N ASN A 381 31.84 -40.57 28.11
CA ASN A 381 33.29 -40.54 28.31
C ASN A 381 33.66 -41.29 29.57
N PRO A 382 33.99 -42.60 29.46
CA PRO A 382 34.33 -43.40 30.62
C PRO A 382 35.63 -42.96 31.31
N ALA A 383 36.40 -42.07 30.72
CA ALA A 383 37.63 -41.56 31.31
C ALA A 383 37.38 -40.60 32.48
N LEU A 384 36.19 -40.00 32.58
CA LEU A 384 35.82 -39.10 33.65
C LEU A 384 35.45 -39.80 34.97
N PHE A 385 35.09 -41.09 34.91
CA PHE A 385 34.64 -41.83 36.03
C PHE A 385 35.37 -43.16 36.11
N SER A 386 35.58 -43.63 37.32
CA SER A 386 35.97 -45.01 37.58
C SER A 386 34.99 -45.67 38.56
N VAL A 387 34.51 -46.85 38.20
CA VAL A 387 33.52 -47.63 38.97
C VAL A 387 34.16 -48.95 39.35
N TYR A 388 34.25 -49.19 40.64
CA TYR A 388 34.87 -50.44 41.16
C TYR A 388 34.29 -50.82 42.54
N PRO A 389 34.21 -52.09 42.87
CA PRO A 389 34.34 -53.22 41.95
C PRO A 389 33.10 -53.32 41.07
N THR A 390 33.27 -53.86 39.85
CA THR A 390 32.16 -54.10 38.92
C THR A 390 31.47 -55.45 39.15
N VAL A 391 32.07 -56.26 40.02
CA VAL A 391 31.48 -57.51 40.57
C VAL A 391 31.43 -57.34 42.09
N THR A 392 30.25 -57.33 42.70
CA THR A 392 30.08 -56.97 44.10
C THR A 392 28.94 -57.76 44.75
N THR A 393 29.02 -57.90 46.06
CA THR A 393 27.94 -58.41 46.92
C THR A 393 27.06 -57.29 47.49
N GLY A 394 27.47 -56.00 47.36
CA GLY A 394 26.64 -54.88 47.91
C GLY A 394 27.13 -53.48 47.61
N GLU A 395 28.42 -53.19 47.67
CA GLU A 395 28.91 -51.84 47.54
C GLU A 395 29.67 -51.63 46.20
N VAL A 396 29.48 -50.42 45.62
CA VAL A 396 30.16 -49.96 44.41
C VAL A 396 30.69 -48.58 44.68
N ASN A 397 31.98 -48.37 44.44
CA ASN A 397 32.62 -47.05 44.55
C ASN A 397 32.68 -46.41 43.19
N ILE A 398 32.30 -45.15 43.16
CA ILE A 398 32.32 -44.31 41.95
C ILE A 398 33.27 -43.13 42.25
N ARG A 399 34.31 -42.98 41.44
CA ARG A 399 35.20 -41.83 41.49
C ARG A 399 34.99 -40.98 40.30
N ALA A 400 34.89 -39.68 40.52
CA ALA A 400 34.80 -38.67 39.45
C ALA A 400 36.12 -37.90 39.34
N GLN A 401 36.70 -37.82 38.12
CA GLN A 401 37.89 -37.02 37.87
C GLN A 401 37.46 -35.75 37.06
N GLY A 402 37.37 -34.60 37.81
CA GLY A 402 37.01 -33.34 37.14
C GLY A 402 35.53 -33.15 36.82
N ALA A 403 34.65 -33.87 37.49
CA ALA A 403 33.20 -33.66 37.41
C ALA A 403 32.79 -32.34 38.09
N ASN A 404 32.59 -31.30 37.31
CA ASN A 404 32.25 -29.94 37.83
C ASN A 404 30.76 -29.63 37.82
N GLU A 405 29.90 -30.61 37.50
CA GLU A 405 28.44 -30.48 37.44
C GLU A 405 27.73 -31.58 38.27
N PRO A 406 26.45 -31.37 38.62
CA PRO A 406 25.65 -32.44 39.26
C PRO A 406 25.36 -33.58 38.26
N PHE A 407 25.25 -34.81 38.79
CA PHE A 407 24.91 -36.00 38.04
C PHE A 407 23.71 -36.71 38.65
N THR A 408 22.92 -37.38 37.82
CA THR A 408 21.94 -38.37 38.26
C THR A 408 22.47 -39.77 37.95
N LEU A 409 22.51 -40.59 38.98
CA LEU A 409 22.90 -41.99 38.86
C LEU A 409 21.65 -42.83 38.70
N TYR A 410 21.71 -43.77 37.73
CA TYR A 410 20.66 -44.74 37.46
C TYR A 410 21.25 -46.16 37.52
N ILE A 411 20.49 -47.08 38.10
CA ILE A 411 20.73 -48.52 37.93
C ILE A 411 19.56 -49.07 37.14
N ASN A 412 19.85 -49.76 36.02
CA ASN A 412 18.85 -50.41 35.20
C ASN A 412 19.13 -51.92 35.21
N ASP A 413 18.06 -52.76 35.23
CA ASP A 413 18.17 -54.19 35.03
C ASP A 413 18.37 -54.56 33.54
N LEU A 414 18.55 -55.83 33.22
CA LEU A 414 18.75 -56.32 31.85
C LEU A 414 17.59 -56.03 30.91
N SER A 415 16.40 -55.78 31.42
CA SER A 415 15.23 -55.38 30.64
C SER A 415 15.19 -53.87 30.33
N GLY A 416 16.16 -53.10 30.85
CA GLY A 416 16.20 -51.64 30.75
C GLY A 416 15.31 -50.94 31.78
N ARG A 417 14.69 -51.69 32.73
CA ARG A 417 13.86 -51.09 33.78
C ARG A 417 14.76 -50.47 34.85
N ARG A 418 14.48 -49.24 35.19
CA ARG A 418 15.17 -48.52 36.28
C ARG A 418 14.79 -49.09 37.64
N VAL A 419 15.82 -49.50 38.39
CA VAL A 419 15.67 -50.12 39.73
C VAL A 419 16.22 -49.22 40.84
N LEU A 420 17.05 -48.23 40.50
CA LEU A 420 17.55 -47.22 41.42
C LEU A 420 17.80 -45.90 40.66
N GLU A 421 17.49 -44.79 41.35
CA GLU A 421 17.81 -43.45 40.88
C GLU A 421 18.30 -42.63 42.06
N GLN A 422 19.44 -41.93 41.90
CA GLN A 422 20.02 -41.09 42.91
C GLN A 422 20.62 -39.83 42.29
N PHE A 423 20.25 -38.66 42.83
CA PHE A 423 20.89 -37.40 42.50
C PHE A 423 22.15 -37.19 43.29
N LEU A 424 23.25 -36.85 42.62
CA LEU A 424 24.57 -36.59 43.20
C LEU A 424 24.94 -35.13 42.87
N ASP A 425 24.93 -34.28 43.89
CA ASP A 425 25.57 -32.97 43.75
C ASP A 425 27.09 -33.17 43.73
N ARG A 426 27.84 -32.28 43.14
CA ARG A 426 29.29 -32.42 42.91
C ARG A 426 30.01 -33.37 43.85
N PHE A 427 30.64 -34.41 43.34
CA PHE A 427 31.31 -35.43 44.13
C PHE A 427 32.65 -35.87 43.47
N ASP A 428 33.66 -36.10 44.33
CA ASP A 428 34.92 -36.72 43.89
C ASP A 428 34.88 -38.22 44.04
N GLN A 429 34.18 -38.70 45.07
CA GLN A 429 33.95 -40.12 45.34
C GLN A 429 32.56 -40.32 45.97
N HIS A 430 31.86 -41.35 45.51
CA HIS A 430 30.58 -41.77 46.02
C HIS A 430 30.54 -43.27 46.14
N THR A 431 30.04 -43.78 47.29
CA THR A 431 29.81 -45.21 47.52
C THR A 431 28.32 -45.48 47.39
N LEU A 432 27.97 -46.34 46.46
CA LEU A 432 26.61 -46.80 46.19
C LEU A 432 26.36 -48.15 46.81
N ASP A 433 25.38 -48.27 47.67
CA ASP A 433 24.93 -49.52 48.21
C ASP A 433 23.83 -50.12 47.35
N ILE A 434 24.09 -51.30 46.75
CA ILE A 434 23.16 -52.07 45.96
C ILE A 434 22.85 -53.43 46.64
N SER A 435 23.11 -53.59 47.90
CA SER A 435 22.89 -54.82 48.64
C SER A 435 21.45 -55.34 48.56
N ALA A 436 20.48 -54.42 48.51
CA ALA A 436 19.06 -54.70 48.41
C ALA A 436 18.61 -55.22 47.01
N LEU A 437 19.46 -55.10 45.97
CA LEU A 437 19.11 -55.57 44.66
C LEU A 437 19.33 -57.09 44.54
N PRO A 438 18.44 -57.80 43.81
CA PRO A 438 18.63 -59.21 43.51
C PRO A 438 19.97 -59.51 42.81
N GLN A 439 20.44 -60.73 42.89
CA GLN A 439 21.61 -61.17 42.12
C GLN A 439 21.30 -61.06 40.61
N GLY A 440 22.24 -60.52 39.88
CA GLY A 440 22.04 -60.30 38.44
C GLY A 440 22.97 -59.27 37.81
N TYR A 441 22.80 -59.07 36.49
CA TYR A 441 23.51 -58.04 35.78
C TYR A 441 22.70 -56.73 35.79
N TYR A 442 23.40 -55.63 35.94
CA TYR A 442 22.85 -54.28 35.97
C TYR A 442 23.69 -53.36 35.12
N THR A 443 23.08 -52.26 34.63
CA THR A 443 23.80 -51.12 34.03
C THR A 443 23.71 -49.96 34.98
N LEU A 444 24.87 -49.45 35.40
CA LEU A 444 25.01 -48.17 36.11
C LEU A 444 25.24 -47.08 35.08
N GLU A 445 24.37 -46.06 35.08
CA GLU A 445 24.49 -44.86 34.23
C GLU A 445 24.67 -43.64 35.11
N LEU A 446 25.61 -42.78 34.76
CA LEU A 446 25.80 -41.45 35.30
C LEU A 446 25.45 -40.44 34.22
N ARG A 447 24.49 -39.55 34.45
CA ARG A 447 24.07 -38.53 33.53
C ARG A 447 24.19 -37.15 34.15
N GLY A 448 25.05 -36.28 33.58
CA GLY A 448 25.12 -34.86 33.83
C GLY A 448 24.44 -34.05 32.75
N ARG A 449 24.68 -32.75 32.70
CA ARG A 449 24.14 -31.87 31.64
C ARG A 449 24.87 -32.08 30.29
N ASN A 450 26.18 -32.24 30.32
CA ASN A 450 27.05 -32.32 29.16
C ASN A 450 27.96 -33.55 29.19
N GLN A 451 27.88 -34.38 30.19
CA GLN A 451 28.79 -35.52 30.40
C GLN A 451 28.02 -36.71 30.95
N GLY A 452 28.44 -37.90 30.59
CA GLY A 452 27.84 -39.15 31.08
C GLY A 452 28.77 -40.34 30.98
N ALA A 453 28.47 -41.42 31.70
CA ALA A 453 29.16 -42.69 31.60
C ALA A 453 28.21 -43.86 31.93
N ALA A 454 28.50 -45.04 31.37
CA ALA A 454 27.77 -46.24 31.68
C ALA A 454 28.72 -47.40 31.96
N TYR A 455 28.39 -48.23 32.97
CA TYR A 455 29.18 -49.36 33.39
C TYR A 455 28.30 -50.57 33.61
N ARG A 456 28.83 -51.76 33.38
CA ARG A 456 28.16 -52.99 33.70
C ARG A 456 28.53 -53.43 35.10
N LEU A 457 27.55 -53.83 35.88
CA LEU A 457 27.73 -54.38 37.21
C LEU A 457 27.19 -55.79 37.27
N LEU A 458 27.88 -56.68 38.00
CA LEU A 458 27.39 -57.99 38.39
C LEU A 458 27.22 -58.03 39.93
N LYS A 459 25.96 -58.14 40.37
CA LYS A 459 25.58 -58.34 41.76
C LYS A 459 25.58 -59.85 42.03
N GLN A 460 26.46 -60.33 42.94
CA GLN A 460 26.56 -61.68 43.42
C GLN A 460 25.77 -61.92 44.70
#